data_29ea705696ffec94a0a02b9d27c4c0cf
#
_entry.id   29ea705696ffec94a0a02b9d27c4c0cf
#
_cell.length_a   1.000
_cell.length_b   1.000
_cell.length_c   1.000
_cell.angle_alpha   90.00
_cell.angle_beta   90.00
_cell.angle_gamma   90.00
#
_symmetry.space_group_name_H-M   'P 1'
#
loop_
_entity.id
_entity.type
_entity.pdbx_description
1 polymer ?
#
loop_
_entity_poly.entity_id
_entity_poly.type
_entity_poly.pdbx_seq_one_letter_code
_entity_poly.pdbx_strand_id
1 'polypeptide(L)'
;NVISFFPVTAAREMYEPHNRLKYSFAATYFDQIRLGAPKLYKEKNAKKACAIYQDDEFGLEVLRGAEAGLKSIGAELAEKTSFKRGATDFSSQVARMKAAGCDFVVLGTIIRETIGTIGESRKTGFDPTFLGSSAAYTDLIHKLGGKAMDGLYATMTVQNPYLDEASQPIRFWANKYKTKFNEDPAVFSVYGYSLIDTFSKAAQKAGANLTTDSFIKAMDSMTLEPDMFGSPTMTFSATKRLGNESSRLSQIQDGRWKVVSDYMK
;
A
#
# COMPACT_ATOMS: atom_id res chain seq x y z
N ASN A 1 19.67 2.69 -22.68
CA ASN A 1 19.38 3.26 -21.36
C ASN A 1 17.90 3.60 -21.26
N VAL A 2 17.14 2.79 -20.53
CA VAL A 2 15.69 3.02 -20.31
C VAL A 2 15.48 3.25 -18.81
N ILE A 3 14.76 4.31 -18.45
CA ILE A 3 14.42 4.64 -17.06
C ILE A 3 13.24 3.77 -16.63
N SER A 4 13.39 3.06 -15.50
CA SER A 4 12.29 2.45 -14.76
C SER A 4 11.66 3.55 -13.89
N PHE A 5 10.52 4.07 -14.33
CA PHE A 5 9.90 5.24 -13.74
C PHE A 5 8.59 4.87 -13.05
N PHE A 6 8.59 4.95 -11.74
CA PHE A 6 7.44 4.73 -10.87
C PHE A 6 6.64 3.46 -11.18
N PRO A 7 7.28 2.27 -11.19
CA PRO A 7 6.54 1.03 -11.34
C PRO A 7 5.47 0.92 -10.25
N VAL A 8 4.29 0.44 -10.62
CA VAL A 8 3.15 0.32 -9.70
C VAL A 8 3.32 -0.94 -8.85
N THR A 9 4.37 -0.94 -8.04
CA THR A 9 4.65 -1.91 -6.98
C THR A 9 5.54 -1.22 -5.95
N ALA A 10 5.32 -1.53 -4.69
CA ALA A 10 6.13 -1.03 -3.58
C ALA A 10 7.26 -2.01 -3.19
N ALA A 11 7.67 -2.88 -4.11
CA ALA A 11 8.76 -3.80 -3.88
C ALA A 11 10.11 -3.07 -3.82
N ARG A 12 10.97 -3.47 -2.90
CA ARG A 12 12.29 -2.88 -2.68
C ARG A 12 13.19 -2.98 -3.90
N GLU A 13 13.04 -4.03 -4.70
CA GLU A 13 13.76 -4.24 -5.96
C GLU A 13 13.58 -3.11 -6.97
N MET A 14 12.53 -2.28 -6.83
CA MET A 14 12.27 -1.17 -7.73
C MET A 14 13.27 -0.02 -7.57
N TYR A 15 14.04 0.01 -6.48
CA TYR A 15 15.10 0.99 -6.29
C TYR A 15 16.42 0.36 -5.75
N GLU A 16 16.41 -0.86 -5.25
CA GLU A 16 17.57 -1.65 -4.83
C GLU A 16 17.87 -2.81 -5.80
N PRO A 17 19.12 -3.18 -6.04
CA PRO A 17 20.29 -2.38 -5.71
C PRO A 17 20.26 -1.04 -6.44
N HIS A 18 21.00 -0.05 -5.90
CA HIS A 18 21.02 1.30 -6.47
C HIS A 18 21.37 1.28 -7.96
N ASN A 19 20.54 1.99 -8.75
CA ASN A 19 20.78 2.25 -10.16
C ASN A 19 20.21 3.63 -10.51
N ARG A 20 21.01 4.45 -11.20
CA ARG A 20 20.61 5.81 -11.58
C ARG A 20 19.35 5.87 -12.46
N LEU A 21 18.98 4.76 -13.10
CA LEU A 21 17.81 4.66 -13.98
C LEU A 21 16.54 4.18 -13.25
N LYS A 22 16.60 3.92 -11.95
CA LYS A 22 15.43 3.50 -11.16
C LYS A 22 14.86 4.66 -10.38
N TYR A 23 13.54 4.82 -10.42
CA TYR A 23 12.78 5.75 -9.58
C TYR A 23 11.55 5.04 -9.02
N SER A 24 11.45 4.97 -7.69
CA SER A 24 10.28 4.43 -6.97
C SER A 24 9.62 5.53 -6.15
N PHE A 25 8.29 5.61 -6.16
CA PHE A 25 7.58 6.74 -5.57
C PHE A 25 7.04 6.50 -4.15
N ALA A 26 6.77 5.25 -3.78
CA ALA A 26 6.04 4.92 -2.56
C ALA A 26 6.90 4.14 -1.56
N ALA A 27 6.62 4.32 -0.28
CA ALA A 27 7.17 3.48 0.79
C ALA A 27 7.03 2.00 0.44
N THR A 28 8.08 1.23 0.70
CA THR A 28 8.09 -0.21 0.37
C THR A 28 7.09 -0.99 1.20
N TYR A 29 6.67 -2.16 0.72
CA TYR A 29 5.84 -3.07 1.52
C TYR A 29 6.47 -3.38 2.87
N PHE A 30 7.80 -3.56 2.89
CA PHE A 30 8.55 -3.74 4.13
C PHE A 30 8.38 -2.56 5.09
N ASP A 31 8.64 -1.33 4.64
CA ASP A 31 8.57 -0.14 5.50
C ASP A 31 7.13 0.19 5.94
N GLN A 32 6.16 0.02 5.04
CA GLN A 32 4.74 0.18 5.35
C GLN A 32 4.34 -0.67 6.55
N ILE A 33 4.69 -1.95 6.53
CA ILE A 33 4.29 -2.90 7.59
C ILE A 33 5.20 -2.77 8.81
N ARG A 34 6.50 -2.51 8.63
CA ARG A 34 7.44 -2.27 9.73
C ARG A 34 7.00 -1.11 10.63
N LEU A 35 6.39 -0.08 10.05
CA LEU A 35 5.86 1.08 10.79
C LEU A 35 4.41 0.86 11.22
N GLY A 36 3.57 0.33 10.35
CA GLY A 36 2.12 0.17 10.60
C GLY A 36 1.78 -0.92 11.62
N ALA A 37 2.47 -2.06 11.58
CA ALA A 37 2.15 -3.18 12.45
C ALA A 37 2.36 -2.85 13.95
N PRO A 38 3.53 -2.33 14.40
CA PRO A 38 3.71 -2.04 15.82
C PRO A 38 2.79 -0.92 16.32
N LYS A 39 2.51 0.09 15.48
CA LYS A 39 1.58 1.16 15.81
C LYS A 39 0.18 0.61 16.08
N LEU A 40 -0.38 -0.10 15.10
CA LEU A 40 -1.74 -0.63 15.20
C LEU A 40 -1.86 -1.71 16.28
N TYR A 41 -0.85 -2.56 16.42
CA TYR A 41 -0.79 -3.58 17.48
C TYR A 41 -0.94 -2.96 18.88
N LYS A 42 -0.22 -1.87 19.15
CA LYS A 42 -0.33 -1.12 20.42
C LYS A 42 -1.69 -0.44 20.58
N GLU A 43 -2.15 0.24 19.54
CA GLU A 43 -3.44 0.96 19.58
C GLU A 43 -4.63 0.02 19.82
N LYS A 44 -4.53 -1.22 19.33
CA LYS A 44 -5.56 -2.25 19.55
C LYS A 44 -5.36 -3.07 20.82
N ASN A 45 -4.31 -2.78 21.59
CA ASN A 45 -3.92 -3.59 22.76
C ASN A 45 -3.81 -5.07 22.44
N ALA A 46 -3.37 -5.41 21.23
CA ALA A 46 -3.25 -6.77 20.76
C ALA A 46 -2.23 -7.56 21.60
N LYS A 47 -2.44 -8.88 21.70
CA LYS A 47 -1.63 -9.76 22.54
C LYS A 47 -0.85 -10.78 21.72
N LYS A 48 -1.39 -11.18 20.58
CA LYS A 48 -0.80 -12.25 19.78
C LYS A 48 -0.96 -11.97 18.28
N ALA A 49 0.16 -11.81 17.60
CA ALA A 49 0.19 -11.52 16.16
C ALA A 49 0.41 -12.78 15.33
N CYS A 50 -0.22 -12.85 14.19
CA CYS A 50 0.04 -13.80 13.11
C CYS A 50 0.30 -13.08 11.79
N ALA A 51 0.83 -13.82 10.81
CA ALA A 51 0.91 -13.37 9.42
C ALA A 51 0.42 -14.45 8.46
N ILE A 52 -0.32 -14.04 7.45
CA ILE A 52 -0.59 -14.82 6.23
C ILE A 52 0.00 -14.08 5.04
N TYR A 53 0.75 -14.76 4.18
CA TYR A 53 1.48 -14.12 3.11
C TYR A 53 1.60 -14.99 1.86
N GLN A 54 1.62 -14.34 0.70
CA GLN A 54 1.89 -14.99 -0.57
C GLN A 54 3.35 -15.50 -0.58
N ASP A 55 3.56 -16.73 -1.02
CA ASP A 55 4.87 -17.39 -1.06
C ASP A 55 5.67 -16.91 -2.29
N ASP A 56 6.04 -15.61 -2.26
CA ASP A 56 6.93 -14.94 -3.21
C ASP A 56 7.54 -13.68 -2.56
N GLU A 57 8.40 -12.94 -3.30
CA GLU A 57 9.08 -11.76 -2.78
C GLU A 57 8.13 -10.67 -2.25
N PHE A 58 6.95 -10.49 -2.85
CA PHE A 58 5.95 -9.57 -2.32
C PHE A 58 5.51 -9.95 -0.90
N GLY A 59 5.06 -11.19 -0.73
CA GLY A 59 4.61 -11.66 0.59
C GLY A 59 5.74 -11.72 1.62
N LEU A 60 6.94 -12.07 1.19
CA LEU A 60 8.13 -12.09 2.06
C LEU A 60 8.54 -10.68 2.52
N GLU A 61 8.41 -9.64 1.71
CA GLU A 61 8.63 -8.26 2.15
C GLU A 61 7.65 -7.85 3.26
N VAL A 62 6.37 -8.19 3.11
CA VAL A 62 5.35 -7.95 4.13
C VAL A 62 5.67 -8.70 5.42
N LEU A 63 6.03 -9.98 5.31
CA LEU A 63 6.41 -10.82 6.46
C LEU A 63 7.61 -10.23 7.21
N ARG A 64 8.69 -9.91 6.50
CA ARG A 64 9.91 -9.31 7.09
C ARG A 64 9.59 -7.96 7.75
N GLY A 65 8.71 -7.16 7.14
CA GLY A 65 8.23 -5.91 7.73
C GLY A 65 7.49 -6.13 9.05
N ALA A 66 6.60 -7.13 9.10
CA ALA A 66 5.88 -7.52 10.31
C ALA A 66 6.84 -7.99 11.41
N GLU A 67 7.78 -8.87 11.08
CA GLU A 67 8.78 -9.37 12.03
C GLU A 67 9.63 -8.22 12.60
N ALA A 68 10.17 -7.35 11.73
CA ALA A 68 11.00 -6.22 12.14
C ALA A 68 10.21 -5.21 13.00
N GLY A 69 8.98 -4.88 12.59
CA GLY A 69 8.13 -3.94 13.31
C GLY A 69 7.71 -4.45 14.68
N LEU A 70 7.21 -5.69 14.77
CA LEU A 70 6.82 -6.29 16.05
C LEU A 70 8.01 -6.47 16.99
N LYS A 71 9.16 -6.90 16.47
CA LYS A 71 10.39 -7.02 17.28
C LYS A 71 10.80 -5.68 17.89
N SER A 72 10.59 -4.57 17.23
CA SER A 72 10.92 -3.23 17.76
C SER A 72 10.15 -2.85 19.03
N ILE A 73 9.05 -3.56 19.31
CA ILE A 73 8.21 -3.37 20.50
C ILE A 73 8.22 -4.57 21.44
N GLY A 74 9.13 -5.52 21.23
CA GLY A 74 9.25 -6.73 22.05
C GLY A 74 8.17 -7.79 21.78
N ALA A 75 7.46 -7.71 20.64
CA ALA A 75 6.49 -8.69 20.21
C ALA A 75 7.02 -9.54 19.04
N GLU A 76 6.37 -10.67 18.78
CA GLU A 76 6.73 -11.57 17.69
C GLU A 76 5.49 -12.18 17.03
N LEU A 77 5.67 -12.81 15.87
CA LEU A 77 4.62 -13.57 15.22
C LEU A 77 4.48 -14.95 15.83
N ALA A 78 3.33 -15.25 16.41
CA ALA A 78 3.01 -16.56 16.98
C ALA A 78 2.78 -17.63 15.92
N GLU A 79 2.26 -17.23 14.74
CA GLU A 79 2.04 -18.13 13.60
C GLU A 79 2.35 -17.38 12.28
N LYS A 80 3.01 -18.08 11.38
CA LYS A 80 3.33 -17.63 10.03
C LYS A 80 2.83 -18.66 9.03
N THR A 81 1.92 -18.28 8.16
CA THR A 81 1.33 -19.20 7.21
C THR A 81 1.35 -18.60 5.80
N SER A 82 1.72 -19.41 4.82
CA SER A 82 1.83 -18.98 3.43
C SER A 82 0.79 -19.65 2.53
N PHE A 83 0.62 -19.07 1.35
CA PHE A 83 -0.16 -19.63 0.26
C PHE A 83 0.53 -19.38 -1.09
N LYS A 84 0.26 -20.22 -2.06
CA LYS A 84 0.77 -20.05 -3.43
C LYS A 84 -0.07 -19.01 -4.18
N ARG A 85 0.58 -18.22 -5.05
CA ARG A 85 -0.13 -17.30 -5.96
C ARG A 85 -1.23 -18.02 -6.71
N GLY A 86 -2.44 -17.44 -6.71
CA GLY A 86 -3.60 -18.03 -7.34
C GLY A 86 -4.42 -18.95 -6.45
N ALA A 87 -4.04 -19.15 -5.18
CA ALA A 87 -4.87 -19.86 -4.21
C ALA A 87 -6.25 -19.22 -4.07
N THR A 88 -7.27 -20.05 -3.84
CA THR A 88 -8.67 -19.64 -3.66
C THR A 88 -9.27 -20.15 -2.34
N ASP A 89 -8.59 -21.07 -1.67
CA ASP A 89 -8.98 -21.62 -0.36
C ASP A 89 -7.93 -21.23 0.70
N PHE A 90 -8.39 -20.62 1.78
CA PHE A 90 -7.57 -20.14 2.89
C PHE A 90 -7.97 -20.76 4.23
N SER A 91 -8.81 -21.81 4.20
CA SER A 91 -9.36 -22.46 5.40
C SER A 91 -8.26 -23.00 6.31
N SER A 92 -7.24 -23.63 5.76
CA SER A 92 -6.10 -24.18 6.52
C SER A 92 -5.30 -23.08 7.21
N GLN A 93 -5.00 -21.98 6.51
CA GLN A 93 -4.25 -20.85 7.05
C GLN A 93 -5.05 -20.16 8.17
N VAL A 94 -6.34 -19.92 7.94
CA VAL A 94 -7.24 -19.32 8.94
C VAL A 94 -7.34 -20.21 10.18
N ALA A 95 -7.52 -21.52 10.01
CA ALA A 95 -7.58 -22.47 11.13
C ALA A 95 -6.31 -22.47 11.97
N ARG A 96 -5.13 -22.39 11.36
CA ARG A 96 -3.84 -22.31 12.06
C ARG A 96 -3.72 -21.03 12.88
N MET A 97 -4.04 -19.88 12.30
CA MET A 97 -3.99 -18.57 12.98
C MET A 97 -4.99 -18.51 14.15
N LYS A 98 -6.20 -19.07 13.94
CA LYS A 98 -7.22 -19.17 14.98
C LYS A 98 -6.77 -20.09 16.12
N ALA A 99 -6.21 -21.27 15.82
CA ALA A 99 -5.69 -22.21 16.80
C ALA A 99 -4.52 -21.62 17.59
N ALA A 100 -3.69 -20.80 16.97
CA ALA A 100 -2.64 -20.03 17.64
C ALA A 100 -3.19 -18.95 18.58
N GLY A 101 -4.49 -18.62 18.51
CA GLY A 101 -5.14 -17.62 19.34
C GLY A 101 -4.75 -16.18 18.99
N CYS A 102 -4.49 -15.90 17.72
CA CYS A 102 -4.10 -14.58 17.28
C CYS A 102 -5.28 -13.59 17.31
N ASP A 103 -5.03 -12.38 17.79
CA ASP A 103 -5.97 -11.27 17.80
C ASP A 103 -5.54 -10.13 16.85
N PHE A 104 -4.38 -10.30 16.20
CA PHE A 104 -3.83 -9.39 15.21
C PHE A 104 -3.22 -10.17 14.05
N VAL A 105 -3.62 -9.88 12.81
CA VAL A 105 -3.17 -10.59 11.61
C VAL A 105 -2.64 -9.62 10.58
N VAL A 106 -1.38 -9.81 10.18
CA VAL A 106 -0.77 -9.10 9.05
C VAL A 106 -1.03 -9.86 7.77
N LEU A 107 -1.52 -9.15 6.76
CA LEU A 107 -1.92 -9.70 5.47
C LEU A 107 -0.90 -9.34 4.38
N GLY A 108 -0.07 -10.27 3.98
CA GLY A 108 0.75 -10.22 2.77
C GLY A 108 -0.04 -10.72 1.56
N THR A 109 -1.21 -10.10 1.31
CA THR A 109 -2.23 -10.51 0.35
C THR A 109 -2.58 -9.36 -0.60
N ILE A 110 -3.08 -9.70 -1.79
CA ILE A 110 -3.61 -8.74 -2.75
C ILE A 110 -5.14 -8.70 -2.60
N ILE A 111 -5.91 -8.52 -3.66
CA ILE A 111 -7.37 -8.27 -3.57
C ILE A 111 -8.13 -9.55 -3.19
N ARG A 112 -8.04 -10.57 -4.04
CA ARG A 112 -8.82 -11.80 -3.91
C ARG A 112 -8.47 -12.57 -2.64
N GLU A 113 -7.20 -12.65 -2.33
CA GLU A 113 -6.67 -13.34 -1.17
C GLU A 113 -7.04 -12.63 0.13
N THR A 114 -7.07 -11.29 0.14
CA THR A 114 -7.55 -10.49 1.28
C THR A 114 -9.02 -10.79 1.56
N ILE A 115 -9.87 -10.74 0.52
CA ILE A 115 -11.30 -11.01 0.63
C ILE A 115 -11.53 -12.46 1.08
N GLY A 116 -10.82 -13.42 0.48
CA GLY A 116 -10.94 -14.84 0.83
C GLY A 116 -10.52 -15.14 2.28
N THR A 117 -9.40 -14.60 2.72
CA THR A 117 -8.90 -14.79 4.10
C THR A 117 -9.86 -14.20 5.13
N ILE A 118 -10.29 -12.95 4.94
CA ILE A 118 -11.22 -12.30 5.88
C ILE A 118 -12.59 -12.98 5.84
N GLY A 119 -13.10 -13.29 4.65
CA GLY A 119 -14.38 -14.00 4.50
C GLY A 119 -14.39 -15.36 5.23
N GLU A 120 -13.33 -16.14 5.10
CA GLU A 120 -13.19 -17.41 5.81
C GLU A 120 -13.04 -17.22 7.31
N SER A 121 -12.31 -16.18 7.74
CA SER A 121 -12.18 -15.83 9.15
C SER A 121 -13.55 -15.51 9.77
N ARG A 122 -14.35 -14.69 9.13
CA ARG A 122 -15.71 -14.34 9.60
C ARG A 122 -16.63 -15.56 9.70
N LYS A 123 -16.61 -16.45 8.69
CA LYS A 123 -17.40 -17.70 8.68
C LYS A 123 -17.07 -18.60 9.89
N THR A 124 -15.81 -18.65 10.28
CA THR A 124 -15.36 -19.51 11.38
C THR A 124 -15.40 -18.82 12.73
N GLY A 125 -15.88 -17.59 12.83
CA GLY A 125 -15.90 -16.80 14.06
C GLY A 125 -14.51 -16.37 14.53
N PHE A 126 -13.54 -16.28 13.62
CA PHE A 126 -12.21 -15.72 13.87
C PHE A 126 -12.21 -14.25 13.48
N ASP A 127 -12.08 -13.37 14.48
CA ASP A 127 -12.27 -11.92 14.30
C ASP A 127 -11.11 -11.09 14.87
N PRO A 128 -9.88 -11.28 14.36
CA PRO A 128 -8.74 -10.47 14.75
C PRO A 128 -8.78 -9.08 14.08
N THR A 129 -7.91 -8.18 14.54
CA THR A 129 -7.58 -6.97 13.78
C THR A 129 -6.74 -7.37 12.57
N PHE A 130 -7.19 -7.01 11.37
CA PHE A 130 -6.46 -7.27 10.13
C PHE A 130 -5.73 -6.02 9.64
N LEU A 131 -4.47 -6.17 9.24
CA LEU A 131 -3.65 -5.13 8.63
C LEU A 131 -3.05 -5.63 7.30
N GLY A 132 -3.43 -5.00 6.19
CA GLY A 132 -2.82 -5.19 4.88
C GLY A 132 -1.81 -4.11 4.53
N SER A 133 -0.99 -4.38 3.52
CA SER A 133 -0.15 -3.37 2.86
C SER A 133 -0.96 -2.53 1.86
N SER A 134 -0.31 -1.59 1.17
CA SER A 134 -0.94 -0.83 0.08
C SER A 134 -1.45 -1.70 -1.08
N ALA A 135 -1.00 -2.96 -1.19
CA ALA A 135 -1.53 -3.92 -2.16
C ALA A 135 -3.00 -4.30 -1.88
N ALA A 136 -3.45 -4.18 -0.63
CA ALA A 136 -4.83 -4.39 -0.24
C ALA A 136 -5.66 -3.08 -0.22
N TYR A 137 -5.02 -1.91 -0.36
CA TYR A 137 -5.70 -0.63 -0.35
C TYR A 137 -6.32 -0.33 -1.72
N THR A 138 -7.51 -0.83 -1.96
CA THR A 138 -8.30 -0.54 -3.14
C THR A 138 -9.80 -0.66 -2.82
N ASP A 139 -10.64 0.10 -3.52
CA ASP A 139 -12.10 0.06 -3.39
C ASP A 139 -12.69 -1.29 -3.79
N LEU A 140 -12.00 -2.06 -4.61
CA LEU A 140 -12.41 -3.42 -4.99
C LEU A 140 -12.55 -4.35 -3.77
N ILE A 141 -11.79 -4.12 -2.71
CA ILE A 141 -11.89 -4.91 -1.47
C ILE A 141 -13.30 -4.81 -0.90
N HIS A 142 -13.81 -3.61 -0.64
CA HIS A 142 -15.15 -3.44 -0.07
C HIS A 142 -16.27 -3.63 -1.09
N LYS A 143 -16.03 -3.32 -2.38
CA LYS A 143 -17.02 -3.55 -3.43
C LYS A 143 -17.31 -5.03 -3.65
N LEU A 144 -16.29 -5.88 -3.62
CA LEU A 144 -16.43 -7.32 -3.85
C LEU A 144 -16.64 -8.12 -2.56
N GLY A 145 -16.00 -7.72 -1.47
CA GLY A 145 -16.06 -8.42 -0.19
C GLY A 145 -17.22 -7.97 0.71
N GLY A 146 -17.85 -6.84 0.38
CA GLY A 146 -19.00 -6.31 1.10
C GLY A 146 -18.72 -6.01 2.58
N LYS A 147 -19.74 -6.13 3.41
CA LYS A 147 -19.69 -5.79 4.84
C LYS A 147 -18.67 -6.60 5.65
N ALA A 148 -18.30 -7.78 5.18
CA ALA A 148 -17.29 -8.61 5.85
C ALA A 148 -15.91 -7.92 5.91
N MET A 149 -15.66 -6.95 5.03
CA MET A 149 -14.40 -6.21 4.96
C MET A 149 -14.35 -5.02 5.91
N ASP A 150 -15.47 -4.61 6.52
CA ASP A 150 -15.48 -3.53 7.51
C ASP A 150 -14.53 -3.87 8.68
N GLY A 151 -13.75 -2.88 9.08
CA GLY A 151 -12.73 -3.04 10.12
C GLY A 151 -11.33 -3.39 9.59
N LEU A 152 -11.18 -3.78 8.33
CA LEU A 152 -9.86 -4.01 7.73
C LEU A 152 -9.05 -2.71 7.70
N TYR A 153 -7.82 -2.77 8.20
CA TYR A 153 -6.81 -1.73 8.04
C TYR A 153 -5.88 -2.04 6.86
N ALA A 154 -5.44 -1.00 6.17
CA ALA A 154 -4.36 -1.09 5.19
C ALA A 154 -3.47 0.15 5.27
N THR A 155 -2.19 -0.02 4.97
CA THR A 155 -1.29 1.10 4.74
C THR A 155 -1.55 1.72 3.38
N MET A 156 -1.38 3.03 3.26
CA MET A 156 -1.61 3.76 2.01
C MET A 156 -0.75 5.01 1.92
N THR A 157 -0.56 5.52 0.72
CA THR A 157 0.22 6.73 0.44
C THR A 157 -0.58 7.79 -0.32
N VAL A 158 -1.68 7.41 -0.96
CA VAL A 158 -2.61 8.31 -1.64
C VAL A 158 -4.05 7.86 -1.37
N GLN A 159 -4.98 8.80 -1.32
CA GLN A 159 -6.39 8.53 -1.05
C GLN A 159 -7.09 7.93 -2.27
N ASN A 160 -8.00 6.98 -2.03
CA ASN A 160 -8.91 6.50 -3.07
C ASN A 160 -9.85 7.64 -3.50
N PRO A 161 -9.99 7.90 -4.81
CA PRO A 161 -10.72 9.06 -5.31
C PRO A 161 -12.22 8.80 -5.45
N TYR A 162 -12.96 8.75 -4.34
CA TYR A 162 -14.41 8.58 -4.40
C TYR A 162 -15.10 9.75 -5.09
N LEU A 163 -16.19 9.48 -5.83
CA LEU A 163 -16.96 10.49 -6.56
C LEU A 163 -17.61 11.54 -5.66
N ASP A 164 -17.89 11.16 -4.41
CA ASP A 164 -18.51 11.97 -3.36
C ASP A 164 -17.52 12.39 -2.27
N GLU A 165 -16.21 12.39 -2.57
CA GLU A 165 -15.17 12.75 -1.61
C GLU A 165 -15.41 14.17 -1.04
N ALA A 166 -15.15 14.35 0.25
CA ALA A 166 -15.29 15.65 0.92
C ALA A 166 -14.35 16.70 0.30
N SER A 167 -13.15 16.30 -0.09
CA SER A 167 -12.21 17.16 -0.81
C SER A 167 -12.74 17.55 -2.18
N GLN A 168 -13.03 18.83 -2.38
CA GLN A 168 -13.52 19.34 -3.65
C GLN A 168 -12.57 19.06 -4.84
N PRO A 169 -11.25 19.24 -4.73
CA PRO A 169 -10.34 18.91 -5.82
C PRO A 169 -10.39 17.43 -6.23
N ILE A 170 -10.41 16.51 -5.25
CA ILE A 170 -10.52 15.07 -5.52
C ILE A 170 -11.85 14.74 -6.18
N ARG A 171 -12.96 15.25 -5.63
CA ARG A 171 -14.31 15.05 -6.18
C ARG A 171 -14.42 15.55 -7.61
N PHE A 172 -13.90 16.73 -7.89
CA PHE A 172 -13.90 17.30 -9.25
C PHE A 172 -13.12 16.40 -10.23
N TRP A 173 -11.90 16.01 -9.85
CA TRP A 173 -11.06 15.11 -10.64
C TRP A 173 -11.74 13.75 -10.89
N ALA A 174 -12.31 13.15 -9.85
CA ALA A 174 -12.98 11.86 -9.94
C ALA A 174 -14.19 11.88 -10.88
N ASN A 175 -15.02 12.92 -10.79
CA ASN A 175 -16.16 13.08 -11.68
C ASN A 175 -15.76 13.37 -13.13
N LYS A 176 -14.70 14.14 -13.34
CA LYS A 176 -14.10 14.37 -14.67
C LYS A 176 -13.58 13.06 -15.28
N TYR A 177 -12.90 12.23 -14.47
CA TYR A 177 -12.44 10.90 -14.88
C TYR A 177 -13.63 10.04 -15.32
N LYS A 178 -14.66 9.92 -14.47
CA LYS A 178 -15.88 9.15 -14.77
C LYS A 178 -16.55 9.61 -16.06
N THR A 179 -16.70 10.91 -16.25
CA THR A 179 -17.29 11.47 -17.46
C THR A 179 -16.50 11.11 -18.72
N LYS A 180 -15.15 11.11 -18.60
CA LYS A 180 -14.27 10.84 -19.75
C LYS A 180 -14.19 9.37 -20.10
N PHE A 181 -14.12 8.48 -19.12
CA PHE A 181 -13.84 7.05 -19.32
C PHE A 181 -15.07 6.16 -19.10
N ASN A 182 -16.20 6.71 -18.63
CA ASN A 182 -17.42 5.99 -18.29
C ASN A 182 -17.19 4.88 -17.24
N GLU A 183 -16.23 5.09 -16.34
CA GLU A 183 -15.93 4.20 -15.22
C GLU A 183 -15.53 5.02 -13.99
N ASP A 184 -15.74 4.47 -12.81
CA ASP A 184 -15.31 5.11 -11.58
C ASP A 184 -13.77 5.02 -11.46
N PRO A 185 -13.07 6.13 -11.09
CA PRO A 185 -11.66 6.05 -10.80
C PRO A 185 -11.39 5.24 -9.53
N ALA A 186 -10.23 4.62 -9.46
CA ALA A 186 -9.72 3.89 -8.32
C ALA A 186 -8.35 4.43 -7.91
N VAL A 187 -7.76 3.89 -6.84
CA VAL A 187 -6.41 4.27 -6.42
C VAL A 187 -5.38 4.08 -7.53
N PHE A 188 -5.54 3.06 -8.37
CA PHE A 188 -4.66 2.84 -9.53
C PHE A 188 -4.77 3.93 -10.60
N SER A 189 -5.94 4.56 -10.75
CA SER A 189 -6.10 5.75 -11.61
C SER A 189 -5.32 6.93 -11.06
N VAL A 190 -5.25 7.08 -9.73
CA VAL A 190 -4.41 8.09 -9.06
C VAL A 190 -2.93 7.82 -9.32
N TYR A 191 -2.48 6.58 -9.19
CA TYR A 191 -1.08 6.23 -9.48
C TYR A 191 -0.71 6.58 -10.92
N GLY A 192 -1.56 6.23 -11.89
CA GLY A 192 -1.35 6.58 -13.29
C GLY A 192 -1.29 8.09 -13.53
N TYR A 193 -2.19 8.86 -12.91
CA TYR A 193 -2.19 10.31 -12.98
C TYR A 193 -0.90 10.90 -12.39
N SER A 194 -0.54 10.51 -11.17
CA SER A 194 0.65 11.02 -10.47
C SER A 194 1.94 10.70 -11.21
N LEU A 195 2.01 9.51 -11.85
CA LEU A 195 3.13 9.11 -12.70
C LEU A 195 3.31 10.07 -13.87
N ILE A 196 2.25 10.31 -14.62
CA ILE A 196 2.31 11.19 -15.81
C ILE A 196 2.50 12.66 -15.41
N ASP A 197 1.87 13.12 -14.35
CA ASP A 197 2.05 14.47 -13.82
C ASP A 197 3.51 14.73 -13.42
N THR A 198 4.11 13.78 -12.68
CA THR A 198 5.53 13.86 -12.28
C THR A 198 6.47 13.80 -13.48
N PHE A 199 6.21 12.87 -14.41
CA PHE A 199 6.98 12.81 -15.66
C PHE A 199 6.94 14.13 -16.43
N SER A 200 5.75 14.71 -16.56
CA SER A 200 5.55 15.97 -17.29
C SER A 200 6.31 17.13 -16.62
N LYS A 201 6.24 17.24 -15.30
CA LYS A 201 6.99 18.25 -14.53
C LYS A 201 8.50 18.10 -14.72
N ALA A 202 9.02 16.87 -14.65
CA ALA A 202 10.43 16.59 -14.84
C ALA A 202 10.88 16.87 -16.28
N ALA A 203 10.07 16.49 -17.28
CA ALA A 203 10.35 16.77 -18.69
C ALA A 203 10.35 18.28 -18.98
N GLN A 204 9.41 19.04 -18.44
CA GLN A 204 9.38 20.50 -18.55
C GLN A 204 10.64 21.13 -17.93
N LYS A 205 11.05 20.66 -16.75
CA LYS A 205 12.28 21.13 -16.10
C LYS A 205 13.54 20.76 -16.87
N ALA A 206 13.57 19.60 -17.50
CA ALA A 206 14.68 19.15 -18.36
C ALA A 206 14.83 20.02 -19.63
N GLY A 207 13.73 20.63 -20.12
CA GLY A 207 13.72 21.52 -21.25
C GLY A 207 13.61 20.82 -22.61
N ALA A 208 13.78 21.60 -23.68
CA ALA A 208 13.56 21.16 -25.08
C ALA A 208 14.48 19.99 -25.51
N ASN A 209 15.68 19.90 -24.96
CA ASN A 209 16.61 18.81 -25.24
C ASN A 209 16.41 17.66 -24.23
N LEU A 210 15.24 17.02 -24.28
CA LEU A 210 14.91 15.92 -23.38
C LEU A 210 15.71 14.67 -23.75
N THR A 211 16.60 14.30 -22.84
CA THR A 211 17.39 13.06 -22.89
C THR A 211 17.29 12.32 -21.56
N THR A 212 17.74 11.07 -21.50
CA THR A 212 17.84 10.33 -20.24
C THR A 212 18.60 11.13 -19.18
N ASP A 213 19.71 11.74 -19.54
CA ASP A 213 20.58 12.47 -18.59
C ASP A 213 19.94 13.78 -18.12
N SER A 214 19.31 14.56 -19.02
CA SER A 214 18.60 15.79 -18.63
C SER A 214 17.39 15.50 -17.76
N PHE A 215 16.67 14.41 -18.02
CA PHE A 215 15.54 13.97 -17.19
C PHE A 215 16.01 13.57 -15.80
N ILE A 216 17.07 12.76 -15.68
CA ILE A 216 17.66 12.38 -14.38
C ILE A 216 18.09 13.62 -13.59
N LYS A 217 18.79 14.57 -14.24
CA LYS A 217 19.19 15.82 -13.60
C LYS A 217 17.98 16.64 -13.09
N ALA A 218 16.92 16.68 -13.86
CA ALA A 218 15.67 17.33 -13.44
C ALA A 218 15.05 16.64 -12.23
N MET A 219 14.86 15.33 -12.29
CA MET A 219 14.31 14.52 -11.18
C MET A 219 15.13 14.66 -9.89
N ASP A 220 16.45 14.57 -9.99
CA ASP A 220 17.35 14.61 -8.83
C ASP A 220 17.45 16.00 -8.17
N SER A 221 16.88 17.02 -8.78
CA SER A 221 16.86 18.40 -8.29
C SER A 221 15.45 18.94 -8.00
N MET A 222 14.41 18.08 -8.10
CA MET A 222 13.04 18.48 -7.83
C MET A 222 12.61 18.07 -6.43
N THR A 223 11.82 18.93 -5.81
CA THR A 223 10.93 18.56 -4.70
C THR A 223 9.52 18.44 -5.26
N LEU A 224 8.91 17.29 -5.08
CA LEU A 224 7.53 17.03 -5.47
C LEU A 224 6.66 17.23 -4.23
N GLU A 225 5.95 18.35 -4.20
CA GLU A 225 5.07 18.70 -3.07
C GLU A 225 3.85 17.77 -3.01
N PRO A 226 3.22 17.65 -1.84
CA PRO A 226 1.99 16.89 -1.66
C PRO A 226 0.93 17.31 -2.68
N ASP A 227 0.26 16.34 -3.26
CA ASP A 227 -0.83 16.58 -4.21
C ASP A 227 -2.22 16.52 -3.54
N MET A 228 -3.27 16.73 -4.33
CA MET A 228 -4.65 16.70 -3.83
C MET A 228 -5.06 15.33 -3.25
N PHE A 229 -4.38 14.25 -3.61
CA PHE A 229 -4.65 12.90 -3.11
C PHE A 229 -3.95 12.60 -1.77
N GLY A 230 -3.27 13.61 -1.20
CA GLY A 230 -2.59 13.50 0.08
C GLY A 230 -1.28 12.72 0.03
N SER A 231 -0.62 12.68 -1.12
CA SER A 231 0.72 12.10 -1.25
C SER A 231 1.72 12.82 -0.34
N PRO A 232 2.74 12.13 0.19
CA PRO A 232 3.81 12.81 0.92
C PRO A 232 4.72 13.57 -0.04
N THR A 233 5.47 14.54 0.48
CA THR A 233 6.58 15.16 -0.26
C THR A 233 7.57 14.11 -0.72
N MET A 234 7.97 14.16 -1.98
CA MET A 234 8.95 13.25 -2.55
C MET A 234 10.18 14.01 -3.04
N THR A 235 11.35 13.44 -2.79
CA THR A 235 12.64 13.95 -3.28
C THR A 235 13.50 12.81 -3.77
N PHE A 236 14.30 13.08 -4.80
CA PHE A 236 15.28 12.16 -5.36
C PHE A 236 16.65 12.82 -5.41
N SER A 237 17.69 12.02 -5.53
CA SER A 237 19.06 12.51 -5.72
C SER A 237 19.89 11.44 -6.40
N ALA A 238 21.15 11.76 -6.73
CA ALA A 238 22.07 10.77 -7.31
C ALA A 238 22.20 9.48 -6.48
N THR A 239 21.95 9.56 -5.17
CA THR A 239 22.05 8.41 -4.24
C THR A 239 20.71 7.96 -3.67
N LYS A 240 19.61 8.68 -3.93
CA LYS A 240 18.28 8.38 -3.39
C LYS A 240 17.31 8.10 -4.54
N ARG A 241 16.84 6.86 -4.63
CA ARG A 241 15.94 6.36 -5.69
C ARG A 241 14.53 6.00 -5.20
N LEU A 242 14.28 6.13 -3.90
CA LEU A 242 12.95 6.04 -3.29
C LEU A 242 12.49 7.45 -2.91
N GLY A 243 11.33 7.88 -3.41
CA GLY A 243 10.83 9.25 -3.24
C GLY A 243 10.44 9.58 -1.81
N ASN A 244 9.80 8.65 -1.11
CA ASN A 244 9.36 8.81 0.27
C ASN A 244 9.23 7.45 0.95
N GLU A 245 9.50 7.39 2.26
CA GLU A 245 9.45 6.16 3.07
C GLU A 245 8.23 6.12 4.01
N SER A 246 7.41 7.15 4.02
CA SER A 246 6.27 7.26 4.94
C SER A 246 4.97 6.74 4.32
N SER A 247 4.11 6.22 5.17
CA SER A 247 2.76 5.76 4.83
C SER A 247 1.77 6.11 5.94
N ARG A 248 0.48 6.05 5.62
CA ARG A 248 -0.61 6.24 6.59
C ARG A 248 -1.44 4.97 6.73
N LEU A 249 -2.23 4.89 7.79
CA LEU A 249 -3.26 3.86 7.93
C LEU A 249 -4.60 4.38 7.43
N SER A 250 -5.31 3.53 6.73
CA SER A 250 -6.71 3.67 6.38
C SER A 250 -7.49 2.46 6.88
N GLN A 251 -8.78 2.62 7.16
CA GLN A 251 -9.67 1.54 7.59
C GLN A 251 -10.94 1.55 6.76
N ILE A 252 -11.45 0.37 6.43
CA ILE A 252 -12.79 0.25 5.85
C ILE A 252 -13.82 0.46 6.95
N GLN A 253 -14.63 1.50 6.82
CA GLN A 253 -15.74 1.84 7.71
C GLN A 253 -16.96 2.11 6.85
N ASP A 254 -18.06 1.40 7.13
CA ASP A 254 -19.31 1.50 6.37
C ASP A 254 -19.10 1.31 4.84
N GLY A 255 -18.29 0.33 4.47
CA GLY A 255 -18.01 0.00 3.07
C GLY A 255 -17.15 1.02 2.32
N ARG A 256 -16.32 1.79 3.03
CA ARG A 256 -15.49 2.85 2.45
C ARG A 256 -14.15 2.98 3.19
N TRP A 257 -13.07 3.19 2.44
CA TRP A 257 -11.77 3.54 3.03
C TRP A 257 -11.80 4.93 3.66
N LYS A 258 -11.39 5.01 4.92
CA LYS A 258 -11.21 6.28 5.66
C LYS A 258 -9.82 6.34 6.23
N VAL A 259 -9.11 7.45 6.01
CA VAL A 259 -7.78 7.68 6.61
C VAL A 259 -7.94 7.80 8.12
N VAL A 260 -7.14 7.05 8.88
CA VAL A 260 -7.23 6.95 10.35
C VAL A 260 -5.92 7.26 11.08
N SER A 261 -4.87 7.64 10.38
CA SER A 261 -3.62 8.10 10.99
C SER A 261 -2.95 9.21 10.19
N ASP A 262 -2.03 9.91 10.84
CA ASP A 262 -1.02 10.72 10.15
C ASP A 262 0.03 9.85 9.49
N TYR A 263 0.95 10.46 8.72
CA TYR A 263 2.09 9.77 8.13
C TYR A 263 3.02 9.21 9.21
N MET A 264 3.29 7.92 9.13
CA MET A 264 4.29 7.20 9.92
C MET A 264 5.65 7.32 9.22
N LYS A 265 6.70 7.53 10.00
CA LYS A 265 8.07 7.69 9.53
C LYS A 265 9.02 6.78 10.31
#